data_3f8bc7db7c3ad96b669a2d70800f28a1
#
_entry.id   3f8bc7db7c3ad96b669a2d70800f28a1
#
_cell.length_a   1.000
_cell.length_b   1.000
_cell.length_c   1.000
_cell.angle_alpha   90.00
_cell.angle_beta   90.00
_cell.angle_gamma   90.00
#
_symmetry.space_group_name_H-M   'P 1'
#
loop_
_entity.id
_entity.type
_entity.pdbx_description
1 polymer ?
#
loop_
_entity_poly.entity_id
_entity_poly.type
_entity_poly.pdbx_seq_one_letter_code
_entity_poly.pdbx_strand_id
1 'polypeptide(L)'
;VDVGQHLNAGQAVAQLYSIEKAEIVVPVPDEDLGWFTLPLPVEVSAAGAERIRDLNNENGDRPYAYARKGASAAVHGSFAGRRHQWAGRVVRTEGELDPQSRMARLVVEVDAPYGGIADGIPPLTVGMFVDVEIAGRSVDGVRVLPRAALRSGDRVWIVDGDGLLRIREAQVVRAMQERILAYVDMAHEDRIVTSQLNGVTDGMQVRLASAQ
;
A
#
# COMPACT_ATOMS: atom_id res chain seq x y z
N VAL A 1 18.34 33.88 7.16
CA VAL A 1 18.65 35.08 7.93
C VAL A 1 20.06 35.49 7.56
N ASP A 2 20.23 36.71 7.11
CA ASP A 2 21.54 37.22 6.66
C ASP A 2 22.25 37.97 7.75
N VAL A 3 23.59 38.09 7.59
CA VAL A 3 24.42 38.86 8.52
C VAL A 3 24.02 40.34 8.50
N GLY A 4 23.64 40.90 9.65
CA GLY A 4 23.19 42.29 9.79
C GLY A 4 21.66 42.45 9.75
N GLN A 5 20.88 41.40 9.58
CA GLN A 5 19.42 41.47 9.65
C GLN A 5 18.96 41.65 11.10
N HIS A 6 18.06 42.61 11.31
CA HIS A 6 17.43 42.81 12.62
C HIS A 6 16.34 41.72 12.83
N LEU A 7 16.37 41.05 13.98
CA LEU A 7 15.42 40.01 14.37
C LEU A 7 14.54 40.49 15.52
N ASN A 8 13.25 40.27 15.40
CA ASN A 8 12.30 40.52 16.47
C ASN A 8 12.25 39.33 17.46
N ALA A 9 11.97 39.58 18.70
CA ALA A 9 11.76 38.52 19.69
C ALA A 9 10.60 37.63 19.24
N GLY A 10 10.83 36.31 19.22
CA GLY A 10 9.84 35.32 18.74
C GLY A 10 9.82 35.08 17.25
N GLN A 11 10.65 35.74 16.46
CA GLN A 11 10.75 35.46 15.02
C GLN A 11 11.45 34.13 14.75
N ALA A 12 10.83 33.27 13.97
CA ALA A 12 11.44 32.02 13.53
C ALA A 12 12.62 32.31 12.57
N VAL A 13 13.80 31.84 12.92
CA VAL A 13 15.04 32.11 12.17
C VAL A 13 15.55 30.91 11.38
N ALA A 14 15.18 29.70 11.78
CA ALA A 14 15.54 28.45 11.13
C ALA A 14 14.51 27.37 11.42
N GLN A 15 14.40 26.40 10.53
CA GLN A 15 13.65 25.18 10.73
C GLN A 15 14.61 24.00 10.61
N LEU A 16 14.68 23.19 11.66
CA LEU A 16 15.55 22.02 11.72
C LEU A 16 14.74 20.77 11.43
N TYR A 17 15.29 19.89 10.62
CA TYR A 17 14.72 18.59 10.31
C TYR A 17 15.68 17.48 10.73
N SER A 18 15.14 16.36 11.23
CA SER A 18 15.93 15.14 11.40
C SER A 18 16.35 14.60 10.05
N ILE A 19 17.59 14.15 9.96
CA ILE A 19 18.14 13.47 8.78
C ILE A 19 18.21 11.94 8.94
N GLU A 20 17.87 11.45 10.13
CA GLU A 20 17.96 10.02 10.43
C GLU A 20 16.75 9.25 9.90
N LYS A 21 15.57 9.86 9.96
CA LYS A 21 14.31 9.26 9.57
C LYS A 21 13.42 10.25 8.85
N ALA A 22 12.68 9.74 7.87
CA ALA A 22 11.56 10.44 7.25
C ALA A 22 10.26 9.70 7.55
N GLU A 23 9.22 10.44 7.89
CA GLU A 23 7.87 9.92 8.11
C GLU A 23 6.94 10.38 6.99
N ILE A 24 6.18 9.45 6.47
CA ILE A 24 5.20 9.66 5.39
C ILE A 24 3.84 9.26 5.94
N VAL A 25 2.91 10.20 5.94
CA VAL A 25 1.52 9.93 6.34
C VAL A 25 0.73 9.49 5.12
N VAL A 26 0.23 8.27 5.15
CA VAL A 26 -0.50 7.63 4.06
C VAL A 26 -1.95 7.42 4.47
N PRO A 27 -2.93 8.07 3.81
CA PRO A 27 -4.34 7.76 4.03
C PRO A 27 -4.68 6.43 3.38
N VAL A 28 -5.26 5.51 4.14
CA VAL A 28 -5.65 4.17 3.69
C VAL A 28 -7.10 3.92 4.08
N PRO A 29 -7.97 3.44 3.15
CA PRO A 29 -9.33 3.05 3.46
C PRO A 29 -9.39 2.01 4.58
N ASP A 30 -10.41 2.08 5.45
CA ASP A 30 -10.58 1.14 6.56
C ASP A 30 -10.68 -0.32 6.09
N GLU A 31 -11.33 -0.55 4.95
CA GLU A 31 -11.46 -1.87 4.31
C GLU A 31 -10.12 -2.49 3.88
N ASP A 32 -9.12 -1.66 3.63
CA ASP A 32 -7.79 -2.12 3.21
C ASP A 32 -6.86 -2.45 4.39
N LEU A 33 -7.18 -2.02 5.61
CA LEU A 33 -6.34 -2.26 6.78
C LEU A 33 -6.15 -3.75 7.12
N GLY A 34 -7.12 -4.58 6.77
CA GLY A 34 -7.05 -6.04 6.96
C GLY A 34 -6.08 -6.76 6.03
N TRP A 35 -5.53 -6.09 5.01
CA TRP A 35 -4.66 -6.73 4.02
C TRP A 35 -3.20 -6.78 4.39
N PHE A 36 -2.75 -6.06 5.39
CA PHE A 36 -1.36 -6.02 5.82
C PHE A 36 -1.23 -5.98 7.35
N THR A 37 -0.02 -6.24 7.84
CA THR A 37 0.25 -6.23 9.27
C THR A 37 0.35 -4.81 9.78
N LEU A 38 -0.58 -4.44 10.66
CA LEU A 38 -0.52 -3.19 11.41
C LEU A 38 0.36 -3.37 12.65
N PRO A 39 1.16 -2.36 13.01
CA PRO A 39 1.81 -2.31 14.31
C PRO A 39 0.72 -2.07 15.36
N LEU A 40 0.58 -3.00 16.29
CA LEU A 40 -0.36 -2.83 17.39
C LEU A 40 0.36 -2.21 18.59
N PRO A 41 -0.17 -1.12 19.17
CA PRO A 41 0.36 -0.60 20.42
C PRO A 41 0.16 -1.65 21.52
N VAL A 42 1.20 -1.91 22.29
CA VAL A 42 1.12 -2.75 23.48
C VAL A 42 1.16 -1.84 24.68
N GLU A 43 0.19 -2.00 25.59
CA GLU A 43 0.32 -1.43 26.91
C GLU A 43 1.49 -2.13 27.61
N VAL A 44 2.56 -1.38 27.83
CA VAL A 44 3.74 -1.90 28.50
C VAL A 44 3.57 -1.59 29.99
N SER A 45 3.64 -2.64 30.84
CA SER A 45 3.71 -2.43 32.28
C SER A 45 4.94 -1.57 32.62
N ALA A 46 4.90 -0.86 33.76
CA ALA A 46 6.00 0.03 34.18
C ALA A 46 7.38 -0.65 34.13
N ALA A 47 7.46 -1.94 34.48
CA ALA A 47 8.69 -2.75 34.39
C ALA A 47 9.13 -3.08 32.94
N GLY A 48 8.18 -3.17 32.03
CA GLY A 48 8.45 -3.34 30.58
C GLY A 48 8.89 -2.04 29.91
N ALA A 49 8.35 -0.89 30.37
CA ALA A 49 8.72 0.44 29.87
C ALA A 49 10.20 0.76 30.19
N GLU A 50 10.70 0.34 31.32
CA GLU A 50 12.11 0.49 31.71
C GLU A 50 13.06 -0.28 30.80
N ARG A 51 12.73 -1.54 30.48
CA ARG A 51 13.50 -2.37 29.54
C ARG A 51 13.50 -1.82 28.11
N ILE A 52 12.43 -1.17 27.70
CA ILE A 52 12.32 -0.58 26.36
C ILE A 52 13.07 0.75 26.28
N ARG A 53 13.13 1.52 27.37
CA ARG A 53 13.99 2.71 27.46
C ARG A 53 15.46 2.37 27.26
N ASP A 54 15.92 1.25 27.82
CA ASP A 54 17.32 0.79 27.67
C ASP A 54 17.64 0.34 26.24
N LEU A 55 16.64 -0.11 25.47
CA LEU A 55 16.78 -0.54 24.08
C LEU A 55 16.60 0.60 23.06
N ASN A 56 15.93 1.69 23.44
CA ASN A 56 15.58 2.81 22.56
C ASN A 56 16.19 4.14 23.04
N ASN A 57 17.37 4.11 23.60
CA ASN A 57 17.98 5.20 24.40
C ASN A 57 18.27 6.50 23.66
N GLU A 58 17.64 6.87 22.56
CA GLU A 58 17.97 8.15 21.92
C GLU A 58 16.82 9.15 21.73
N ASN A 59 15.55 8.77 21.91
CA ASN A 59 14.45 9.73 21.82
C ASN A 59 13.28 9.40 22.77
N GLY A 60 13.44 9.78 24.01
CA GLY A 60 12.70 9.40 25.19
C GLY A 60 11.25 9.89 25.34
N ASP A 61 10.40 9.87 24.32
CA ASP A 61 9.03 10.38 24.47
C ASP A 61 7.94 9.51 23.82
N ARG A 62 8.11 8.19 23.81
CA ARG A 62 7.05 7.32 23.33
C ARG A 62 6.67 6.26 24.36
N PRO A 63 5.51 6.39 25.04
CA PRO A 63 5.05 5.45 26.06
C PRO A 63 4.55 4.11 25.52
N TYR A 64 4.65 3.88 24.18
CA TYR A 64 4.13 2.67 23.55
C TYR A 64 5.22 1.92 22.79
N ALA A 65 5.47 0.68 23.21
CA ALA A 65 6.21 -0.28 22.40
C ALA A 65 5.25 -0.99 21.47
N TYR A 66 5.65 -1.18 20.23
CA TYR A 66 4.87 -2.00 19.30
C TYR A 66 5.38 -3.44 19.37
N ALA A 67 4.54 -4.36 19.82
CA ALA A 67 4.87 -5.79 19.92
C ALA A 67 5.09 -6.46 18.57
N ARG A 68 4.64 -5.84 17.49
CA ARG A 68 4.77 -6.36 16.15
C ARG A 68 5.26 -5.26 15.21
N LYS A 69 6.33 -5.55 14.49
CA LYS A 69 6.77 -4.69 13.39
C LYS A 69 5.66 -4.66 12.33
N GLY A 70 5.27 -3.47 11.88
CA GLY A 70 4.31 -3.31 10.81
C GLY A 70 4.84 -3.80 9.46
N ALA A 71 3.96 -3.83 8.47
CA ALA A 71 4.28 -4.25 7.12
C ALA A 71 5.43 -3.44 6.53
N SER A 72 6.27 -4.08 5.71
CA SER A 72 7.26 -3.39 4.89
C SER A 72 6.55 -2.56 3.82
N ALA A 73 7.16 -1.47 3.42
CA ALA A 73 6.67 -0.60 2.38
C ALA A 73 7.78 -0.20 1.42
N ALA A 74 7.43 0.00 0.16
CA ALA A 74 8.28 0.62 -0.83
C ALA A 74 7.75 2.02 -1.12
N VAL A 75 8.59 3.02 -0.94
CA VAL A 75 8.28 4.42 -1.21
C VAL A 75 8.85 4.79 -2.56
N HIS A 76 8.01 5.23 -3.48
CA HIS A 76 8.40 5.62 -4.83
C HIS A 76 8.22 7.12 -5.01
N GLY A 77 9.23 7.78 -5.54
CA GLY A 77 9.18 9.19 -5.87
C GLY A 77 9.96 9.51 -7.12
N SER A 78 9.67 10.66 -7.73
CA SER A 78 10.39 11.15 -8.89
C SER A 78 11.34 12.28 -8.48
N PHE A 79 12.61 12.15 -8.86
CA PHE A 79 13.62 13.18 -8.68
C PHE A 79 14.43 13.35 -9.97
N ALA A 80 14.60 14.58 -10.43
CA ALA A 80 15.29 14.91 -11.67
C ALA A 80 14.83 14.08 -12.90
N GLY A 81 13.51 13.81 -13.00
CA GLY A 81 12.92 13.06 -14.11
C GLY A 81 13.11 11.54 -14.04
N ARG A 82 13.69 11.03 -12.97
CA ARG A 82 13.86 9.58 -12.72
C ARG A 82 13.05 9.11 -11.52
N ARG A 83 12.50 7.91 -11.62
CA ARG A 83 11.82 7.25 -10.52
C ARG A 83 12.84 6.57 -9.61
N HIS A 84 12.73 6.80 -8.31
CA HIS A 84 13.55 6.21 -7.27
C HIS A 84 12.69 5.52 -6.24
N GLN A 85 13.29 4.60 -5.49
CA GLN A 85 12.62 3.82 -4.47
C GLN A 85 13.42 3.86 -3.17
N TRP A 86 12.72 4.02 -2.06
CA TRP A 86 13.27 3.90 -0.71
C TRP A 86 12.53 2.81 0.03
N ALA A 87 13.25 2.06 0.85
CA ALA A 87 12.64 1.06 1.73
C ALA A 87 12.03 1.74 2.95
N GLY A 88 10.78 1.42 3.24
CA GLY A 88 10.06 1.94 4.39
C GLY A 88 9.34 0.84 5.17
N ARG A 89 8.72 1.23 6.28
CA ARG A 89 7.93 0.33 7.13
C ARG A 89 6.79 1.10 7.78
N VAL A 90 5.64 0.46 7.88
CA VAL A 90 4.52 0.98 8.68
C VAL A 90 4.91 0.89 10.15
N VAL A 91 4.96 2.04 10.84
CA VAL A 91 5.42 2.10 12.24
C VAL A 91 4.30 2.39 13.23
N ARG A 92 3.26 3.09 12.80
CA ARG A 92 2.09 3.39 13.62
C ARG A 92 0.89 3.78 12.77
N THR A 93 -0.27 3.76 13.38
CA THR A 93 -1.47 4.45 12.90
C THR A 93 -1.62 5.74 13.71
N GLU A 94 -2.03 6.82 13.06
CA GLU A 94 -2.54 7.99 13.79
C GLU A 94 -3.96 7.64 14.24
N GLY A 95 -4.17 7.59 15.54
CA GLY A 95 -5.24 6.89 16.25
C GLY A 95 -6.69 7.24 15.93
N GLU A 96 -7.00 8.05 14.92
CA GLU A 96 -8.35 8.47 14.58
C GLU A 96 -8.65 8.18 13.10
N LEU A 97 -9.76 7.45 12.90
CA LEU A 97 -10.35 7.33 11.56
C LEU A 97 -11.07 8.63 11.24
N ASP A 98 -10.78 9.20 10.10
CA ASP A 98 -11.54 10.34 9.59
C ASP A 98 -12.99 9.89 9.32
N PRO A 99 -13.99 10.44 10.04
CA PRO A 99 -15.37 9.96 9.96
C PRO A 99 -16.04 10.29 8.61
N GLN A 100 -15.51 11.23 7.85
CA GLN A 100 -16.06 11.63 6.55
C GLN A 100 -15.48 10.78 5.42
N SER A 101 -14.17 10.61 5.39
CA SER A 101 -13.49 9.84 4.34
C SER A 101 -13.37 8.35 4.66
N ARG A 102 -13.55 7.93 5.93
CA ARG A 102 -13.32 6.57 6.43
C ARG A 102 -11.90 6.08 6.16
N MET A 103 -10.94 6.99 6.18
CA MET A 103 -9.53 6.67 5.99
C MET A 103 -8.79 6.66 7.32
N ALA A 104 -7.98 5.63 7.52
CA ALA A 104 -6.97 5.58 8.57
C ALA A 104 -5.69 6.25 8.05
N ARG A 105 -5.02 6.99 8.92
CA ARG A 105 -3.73 7.60 8.61
C ARG A 105 -2.62 6.69 9.13
N LEU A 106 -1.89 6.07 8.22
CA LEU A 106 -0.73 5.25 8.53
C LEU A 106 0.53 6.10 8.43
N VAL A 107 1.47 5.85 9.32
CA VAL A 107 2.81 6.45 9.24
C VAL A 107 3.79 5.40 8.76
N VAL A 108 4.40 5.66 7.62
CA VAL A 108 5.49 4.89 7.04
C VAL A 108 6.79 5.61 7.33
N GLU A 109 7.71 4.93 7.98
CA GLU A 109 9.04 5.43 8.30
C GLU A 109 10.06 4.90 7.30
N VAL A 110 10.92 5.79 6.83
CA VAL A 110 12.09 5.48 6.00
C VAL A 110 13.33 5.82 6.81
N ASP A 111 14.15 4.82 7.09
CA ASP A 111 15.43 5.00 7.79
C ASP A 111 16.47 5.59 6.82
N ALA A 112 17.32 6.47 7.36
CA ALA A 112 18.41 7.13 6.63
C ALA A 112 17.99 7.69 5.25
N PRO A 113 16.98 8.58 5.18
CA PRO A 113 16.41 9.08 3.92
C PRO A 113 17.44 9.80 3.02
N TYR A 114 18.60 10.15 3.57
CA TYR A 114 19.73 10.76 2.90
C TYR A 114 20.90 9.80 2.66
N GLY A 115 20.81 8.54 3.12
CA GLY A 115 21.93 7.58 3.12
C GLY A 115 22.29 6.99 1.76
N GLY A 116 21.38 7.03 0.79
CA GLY A 116 21.55 6.40 -0.52
C GLY A 116 22.38 7.20 -1.55
N ILE A 117 22.91 8.36 -1.19
CA ILE A 117 23.60 9.27 -2.11
C ILE A 117 24.84 8.60 -2.76
N ALA A 118 25.57 7.78 -2.01
CA ALA A 118 26.72 7.03 -2.51
C ALA A 118 26.33 5.98 -3.56
N ASP A 119 25.11 5.46 -3.50
CA ASP A 119 24.56 4.47 -4.43
C ASP A 119 23.75 5.12 -5.57
N GLY A 120 23.82 6.44 -5.70
CA GLY A 120 23.07 7.20 -6.71
C GLY A 120 21.57 7.34 -6.43
N ILE A 121 21.13 7.03 -5.23
CA ILE A 121 19.76 7.25 -4.78
C ILE A 121 19.69 8.68 -4.21
N PRO A 122 18.83 9.55 -4.74
CA PRO A 122 18.70 10.91 -4.24
C PRO A 122 18.08 10.91 -2.81
N PRO A 123 18.30 11.97 -2.03
CA PRO A 123 17.69 12.10 -0.73
C PRO A 123 16.16 12.18 -0.85
N LEU A 124 15.46 11.51 0.06
CA LEU A 124 14.03 11.67 0.24
C LEU A 124 13.77 12.95 1.05
N THR A 125 13.51 14.03 0.34
CA THR A 125 13.37 15.36 0.96
C THR A 125 11.93 15.66 1.37
N VAL A 126 11.76 16.46 2.41
CA VAL A 126 10.46 16.97 2.84
C VAL A 126 9.78 17.75 1.70
N GLY A 127 8.49 17.47 1.47
CA GLY A 127 7.71 18.10 0.40
C GLY A 127 7.70 17.35 -0.93
N MET A 128 8.40 16.21 -1.05
CA MET A 128 8.27 15.34 -2.22
C MET A 128 6.90 14.65 -2.25
N PHE A 129 6.31 14.55 -3.44
CA PHE A 129 5.19 13.66 -3.68
C PHE A 129 5.69 12.24 -3.90
N VAL A 130 5.13 11.29 -3.17
CA VAL A 130 5.54 9.90 -3.21
C VAL A 130 4.33 8.97 -3.26
N ASP A 131 4.50 7.85 -3.96
CA ASP A 131 3.58 6.72 -3.91
C ASP A 131 4.13 5.68 -2.93
N VAL A 132 3.26 5.09 -2.12
CA VAL A 132 3.67 4.08 -1.13
C VAL A 132 2.99 2.75 -1.42
N GLU A 133 3.80 1.73 -1.69
CA GLU A 133 3.34 0.35 -1.82
C GLU A 133 3.57 -0.39 -0.51
N ILE A 134 2.49 -0.79 0.17
CA ILE A 134 2.57 -1.53 1.43
C ILE A 134 2.44 -3.03 1.13
N ALA A 135 3.38 -3.82 1.63
CA ALA A 135 3.36 -5.27 1.46
C ALA A 135 2.17 -5.89 2.20
N GLY A 136 1.28 -6.50 1.42
CA GLY A 136 0.12 -7.21 1.93
C GLY A 136 0.39 -8.68 2.24
N ARG A 137 -0.64 -9.37 2.74
CA ARG A 137 -0.62 -10.82 2.92
C ARG A 137 -0.78 -11.52 1.56
N SER A 138 -0.10 -12.63 1.41
CA SER A 138 -0.33 -13.54 0.28
C SER A 138 -1.67 -14.26 0.46
N VAL A 139 -2.35 -14.45 -0.64
CA VAL A 139 -3.59 -15.25 -0.72
C VAL A 139 -3.38 -16.31 -1.78
N ASP A 140 -3.40 -17.58 -1.37
CA ASP A 140 -3.19 -18.70 -2.27
C ASP A 140 -4.49 -19.08 -3.00
N GLY A 141 -4.36 -19.67 -4.20
CA GLY A 141 -5.48 -20.19 -4.97
C GLY A 141 -6.36 -19.15 -5.67
N VAL A 142 -6.07 -17.86 -5.51
CA VAL A 142 -6.80 -16.81 -6.24
C VAL A 142 -6.28 -16.62 -7.64
N ARG A 143 -7.17 -16.19 -8.53
CA ARG A 143 -6.83 -15.71 -9.87
C ARG A 143 -6.82 -14.19 -9.89
N VAL A 144 -5.83 -13.62 -10.57
CA VAL A 144 -5.79 -12.18 -10.86
C VAL A 144 -6.47 -11.97 -12.21
N LEU A 145 -7.63 -11.33 -12.20
CA LEU A 145 -8.43 -11.11 -13.39
C LEU A 145 -8.58 -9.62 -13.68
N PRO A 146 -8.69 -9.20 -14.94
CA PRO A 146 -9.08 -7.84 -15.27
C PRO A 146 -10.45 -7.52 -14.68
N ARG A 147 -10.63 -6.32 -14.13
CA ARG A 147 -11.94 -5.91 -13.59
C ARG A 147 -13.05 -5.97 -14.64
N ALA A 148 -12.72 -5.72 -15.90
CA ALA A 148 -13.64 -5.84 -17.03
C ALA A 148 -14.18 -7.25 -17.26
N ALA A 149 -13.59 -8.28 -16.66
CA ALA A 149 -14.09 -9.66 -16.75
C ALA A 149 -15.26 -9.92 -15.78
N LEU A 150 -15.38 -9.12 -14.71
CA LEU A 150 -16.43 -9.31 -13.71
C LEU A 150 -17.78 -8.83 -14.25
N ARG A 151 -18.78 -9.70 -14.18
CA ARG A 151 -20.15 -9.45 -14.59
C ARG A 151 -21.07 -9.32 -13.37
N SER A 152 -22.27 -8.85 -13.62
CA SER A 152 -23.29 -8.74 -12.58
C SER A 152 -23.53 -10.08 -11.89
N GLY A 153 -23.67 -10.04 -10.55
CA GLY A 153 -23.87 -11.23 -9.72
C GLY A 153 -22.60 -12.06 -9.54
N ASP A 154 -21.44 -11.38 -9.47
CA ASP A 154 -20.12 -11.99 -9.20
C ASP A 154 -19.83 -13.18 -10.11
N ARG A 155 -20.02 -12.99 -11.41
CA ARG A 155 -19.78 -13.99 -12.44
C ARG A 155 -18.68 -13.56 -13.38
N VAL A 156 -17.98 -14.55 -13.94
CA VAL A 156 -17.03 -14.37 -15.04
C VAL A 156 -17.40 -15.31 -16.18
N TRP A 157 -17.09 -14.88 -17.38
CA TRP A 157 -17.24 -15.70 -18.56
C TRP A 157 -15.86 -16.19 -19.00
N ILE A 158 -15.75 -17.49 -19.21
CA ILE A 158 -14.55 -18.13 -19.70
C ILE A 158 -14.87 -18.87 -21.01
N VAL A 159 -13.87 -19.06 -21.83
CA VAL A 159 -13.93 -19.95 -23.00
C VAL A 159 -13.05 -21.12 -22.68
N ASP A 160 -13.64 -22.31 -22.65
CA ASP A 160 -12.93 -23.56 -22.41
C ASP A 160 -12.10 -24.01 -23.61
N GLY A 161 -11.37 -25.14 -23.48
CA GLY A 161 -10.53 -25.69 -24.52
C GLY A 161 -11.30 -26.13 -25.80
N ASP A 162 -12.60 -26.38 -25.69
CA ASP A 162 -13.48 -26.74 -26.80
C ASP A 162 -14.09 -25.54 -27.53
N GLY A 163 -13.77 -24.31 -27.06
CA GLY A 163 -14.29 -23.06 -27.62
C GLY A 163 -15.71 -22.75 -27.18
N LEU A 164 -16.17 -23.35 -26.09
CA LEU A 164 -17.49 -23.10 -25.54
C LEU A 164 -17.38 -22.05 -24.38
N LEU A 165 -18.32 -21.12 -24.39
CA LEU A 165 -18.43 -20.15 -23.33
C LEU A 165 -19.03 -20.81 -22.09
N ARG A 166 -18.38 -20.62 -20.94
CA ARG A 166 -18.85 -21.06 -19.63
C ARG A 166 -19.05 -19.89 -18.71
N ILE A 167 -20.14 -19.90 -17.99
CA ILE A 167 -20.43 -18.92 -16.94
C ILE A 167 -19.97 -19.54 -15.62
N ARG A 168 -19.05 -18.86 -14.91
CA ARG A 168 -18.52 -19.30 -13.62
C ARG A 168 -18.80 -18.26 -12.55
N GLU A 169 -19.06 -18.74 -11.34
CA GLU A 169 -19.09 -17.87 -10.17
C GLU A 169 -17.67 -17.45 -9.80
N ALA A 170 -17.53 -16.18 -9.42
CA ALA A 170 -16.28 -15.60 -8.97
C ALA A 170 -16.44 -15.13 -7.53
N GLN A 171 -15.84 -15.82 -6.59
CA GLN A 171 -15.78 -15.30 -5.22
C GLN A 171 -14.71 -14.21 -5.15
N VAL A 172 -15.13 -12.96 -5.23
CA VAL A 172 -14.23 -11.82 -5.20
C VAL A 172 -13.65 -11.66 -3.82
N VAL A 173 -12.32 -11.77 -3.71
CA VAL A 173 -11.55 -11.59 -2.48
C VAL A 173 -11.16 -10.12 -2.31
N ARG A 174 -10.75 -9.47 -3.40
CA ARG A 174 -10.40 -8.06 -3.44
C ARG A 174 -10.66 -7.46 -4.82
N ALA A 175 -11.29 -6.30 -4.85
CA ALA A 175 -11.44 -5.51 -6.06
C ALA A 175 -10.48 -4.32 -6.01
N MET A 176 -9.68 -4.16 -7.05
CA MET A 176 -8.80 -3.03 -7.29
C MET A 176 -9.30 -2.23 -8.50
N GLN A 177 -8.69 -1.11 -8.80
CA GLN A 177 -9.14 -0.24 -9.89
C GLN A 177 -9.21 -0.96 -11.25
N GLU A 178 -8.18 -1.72 -11.62
CA GLU A 178 -8.09 -2.40 -12.92
C GLU A 178 -8.20 -3.92 -12.83
N ARG A 179 -8.04 -4.51 -11.66
CA ARG A 179 -7.95 -5.95 -11.42
C ARG A 179 -8.82 -6.37 -10.26
N ILE A 180 -9.18 -7.66 -10.27
CA ILE A 180 -9.79 -8.33 -9.12
C ILE A 180 -8.97 -9.56 -8.75
N LEU A 181 -8.95 -9.88 -7.47
CA LEU A 181 -8.52 -11.16 -6.95
C LEU A 181 -9.77 -11.97 -6.65
N ALA A 182 -9.92 -13.12 -7.26
CA ALA A 182 -11.10 -13.97 -7.05
C ALA A 182 -10.74 -15.45 -7.09
N TYR A 183 -11.48 -16.25 -6.34
CA TYR A 183 -11.54 -17.67 -6.56
C TYR A 183 -12.50 -17.94 -7.71
N VAL A 184 -12.01 -18.60 -8.73
CA VAL A 184 -12.78 -19.00 -9.92
C VAL A 184 -12.35 -20.40 -10.31
N ASP A 185 -13.33 -21.27 -10.54
CA ASP A 185 -13.08 -22.60 -11.08
C ASP A 185 -12.83 -22.49 -12.59
N MET A 186 -11.55 -22.53 -12.96
CA MET A 186 -11.09 -22.46 -14.35
C MET A 186 -9.78 -23.22 -14.54
N ALA A 187 -9.66 -23.88 -15.67
CA ALA A 187 -8.45 -24.57 -16.08
C ALA A 187 -7.35 -23.57 -16.54
N HIS A 188 -6.14 -24.06 -16.70
CA HIS A 188 -5.01 -23.21 -17.08
C HIS A 188 -5.13 -22.69 -18.53
N GLU A 189 -5.71 -23.50 -19.41
CA GLU A 189 -5.96 -23.21 -20.83
C GLU A 189 -7.19 -22.32 -21.06
N ASP A 190 -8.08 -22.17 -20.07
CA ASP A 190 -9.28 -21.37 -20.20
C ASP A 190 -8.94 -19.88 -20.42
N ARG A 191 -9.74 -19.21 -21.23
CA ARG A 191 -9.57 -17.81 -21.56
C ARG A 191 -10.68 -16.97 -20.95
N ILE A 192 -10.31 -15.88 -20.33
CA ILE A 192 -11.26 -14.93 -19.74
C ILE A 192 -11.83 -14.02 -20.82
N VAL A 193 -13.15 -13.85 -20.81
CA VAL A 193 -13.86 -12.93 -21.70
C VAL A 193 -13.97 -11.56 -21.06
N THR A 194 -13.30 -10.57 -21.65
CA THR A 194 -13.39 -9.17 -21.21
C THR A 194 -14.35 -8.35 -22.07
N SER A 195 -14.64 -8.80 -23.29
CA SER A 195 -15.55 -8.14 -24.22
C SER A 195 -17.00 -8.16 -23.71
N GLN A 196 -17.77 -7.14 -24.06
CA GLN A 196 -19.21 -7.17 -23.85
C GLN A 196 -19.89 -8.01 -24.94
N LEU A 197 -20.64 -8.99 -24.51
CA LEU A 197 -21.43 -9.86 -25.39
C LEU A 197 -22.90 -9.73 -25.00
N ASN A 198 -23.79 -9.74 -26.00
CA ASN A 198 -25.23 -9.72 -25.78
C ASN A 198 -25.79 -11.16 -25.96
N GLY A 199 -26.78 -11.51 -25.15
CA GLY A 199 -27.47 -12.79 -25.26
C GLY A 199 -26.61 -13.99 -24.89
N VAL A 200 -25.73 -13.86 -23.90
CA VAL A 200 -24.83 -14.91 -23.45
C VAL A 200 -25.59 -16.04 -22.77
N THR A 201 -25.33 -17.27 -23.24
CA THR A 201 -25.85 -18.50 -22.64
C THR A 201 -24.69 -19.45 -22.36
N ASP A 202 -24.74 -20.16 -21.25
CA ASP A 202 -23.74 -21.16 -20.93
C ASP A 202 -23.70 -22.28 -21.97
N GLY A 203 -22.52 -22.69 -22.40
CA GLY A 203 -22.30 -23.69 -23.45
C GLY A 203 -22.39 -23.17 -24.88
N MET A 204 -22.62 -21.86 -25.09
CA MET A 204 -22.62 -21.32 -26.46
C MET A 204 -21.22 -21.36 -27.08
N GLN A 205 -21.17 -21.67 -28.37
CA GLN A 205 -19.91 -21.62 -29.12
C GLN A 205 -19.53 -20.18 -29.44
N VAL A 206 -18.29 -19.81 -29.17
CA VAL A 206 -17.79 -18.46 -29.42
C VAL A 206 -16.55 -18.49 -30.32
N ARG A 207 -16.38 -17.43 -31.09
CA ARG A 207 -15.18 -17.25 -31.91
C ARG A 207 -14.24 -16.28 -31.16
N LEU A 208 -12.99 -16.73 -31.00
CA LEU A 208 -11.97 -15.86 -30.41
C LEU A 208 -11.60 -14.75 -31.39
N ALA A 209 -11.63 -13.51 -30.96
CA ALA A 209 -11.07 -12.43 -31.73
C ALA A 209 -9.55 -12.54 -31.74
N SER A 210 -8.93 -12.50 -32.92
CA SER A 210 -7.47 -12.40 -33.01
C SER A 210 -7.03 -11.07 -32.39
N ALA A 211 -6.06 -11.12 -31.48
CA ALA A 211 -5.42 -9.89 -30.98
C ALA A 211 -4.73 -9.20 -32.17
N GLN A 212 -5.13 -7.97 -32.48
CA GLN A 212 -4.37 -7.07 -33.36
C GLN A 212 -3.21 -6.44 -32.61
#